data_641d3d0e3afa57374f0a154ad6731ac6
#
_entry.id   641d3d0e3afa57374f0a154ad6731ac6
#
_cell.length_a   1.000
_cell.length_b   1.000
_cell.length_c   1.000
_cell.angle_alpha   90.00
_cell.angle_beta   90.00
_cell.angle_gamma   90.00
#
_symmetry.space_group_name_H-M   'P 1'
#
loop_
_entity.id
_entity.type
_entity.pdbx_description
1 polymer ?
#
loop_
_entity_poly.entity_id
_entity_poly.type
_entity_poly.pdbx_seq_one_letter_code
_entity_poly.pdbx_strand_id
1 'polypeptide(L)'
;MKRRDILKSIPIITLAAGIPGSIYKYDAFGKIKYAKKSIDYFEELGVDKVINASATMTWLSGSLMLPEVLEAINSTAHDFADMYQLQDKAGVKIAEMLNCEAAMVTSGAACALVLGTAAAITGFDSEKRKLIPNLPGKRPEVIMQTNHRYVFDQAITTTGAKIIEVDNEEEMHKAFNKNTVMALFFNAAESWYGIKNNISHEKFVAICKDHNVPSFIDAAADVPPVENLFKYQKMGFDMVTFSGGKMIRGPQSAGLLFGKASLIEAAKLNYSPHEAPIGRPMKVNKEEIFGMYAALKSYLEKDHDKEWQQWMDRTAKISAILDQMEGVETKVV
;
A
#
# COMPACT_ATOMS: atom_id res chain seq x y z
N MET A 1 -9.77 -24.20 46.92
CA MET A 1 -8.70 -23.26 46.44
C MET A 1 -9.23 -22.49 45.25
N LYS A 2 -9.29 -21.16 45.35
CA LYS A 2 -9.77 -20.34 44.23
C LYS A 2 -8.63 -20.17 43.19
N ARG A 3 -8.97 -20.16 41.89
CA ARG A 3 -8.00 -20.02 40.78
C ARG A 3 -6.99 -18.87 40.98
N ARG A 4 -7.33 -17.90 41.82
CA ARG A 4 -6.47 -16.72 42.12
C ARG A 4 -5.29 -17.06 43.07
N ASP A 5 -5.32 -18.19 43.77
CA ASP A 5 -4.29 -18.57 44.75
C ASP A 5 -3.18 -19.43 44.09
N ILE A 6 -3.50 -20.04 42.95
CA ILE A 6 -2.54 -20.85 42.18
C ILE A 6 -1.51 -19.95 41.48
N LEU A 7 -1.91 -18.73 41.09
CA LEU A 7 -1.01 -17.79 40.41
C LEU A 7 0.01 -17.11 41.36
N LYS A 8 -0.19 -17.21 42.68
CA LYS A 8 0.73 -16.67 43.69
C LYS A 8 1.84 -17.63 44.12
N SER A 9 1.75 -18.90 43.73
CA SER A 9 2.69 -19.95 44.13
C SER A 9 3.58 -20.47 43.01
N ILE A 10 3.58 -19.85 41.84
CA ILE A 10 4.59 -20.14 40.79
C ILE A 10 5.84 -19.38 41.17
N PRO A 11 6.96 -20.04 41.58
CA PRO A 11 8.20 -19.34 41.72
C PRO A 11 8.58 -18.82 40.35
N ILE A 12 8.89 -17.53 40.27
CA ILE A 12 9.55 -16.94 39.10
C ILE A 12 10.90 -17.66 39.00
N ILE A 13 10.93 -18.72 38.22
CA ILE A 13 12.17 -19.36 37.83
C ILE A 13 12.83 -18.33 36.91
N THR A 14 13.74 -17.55 37.48
CA THR A 14 14.70 -16.79 36.72
C THR A 14 15.58 -17.79 35.99
N LEU A 15 15.18 -18.20 34.80
CA LEU A 15 16.03 -18.90 33.87
C LEU A 15 17.04 -17.87 33.34
N ALA A 16 17.97 -17.48 34.21
CA ALA A 16 19.23 -16.86 33.84
C ALA A 16 20.19 -17.97 33.39
N ALA A 17 19.75 -18.77 32.41
CA ALA A 17 20.67 -19.62 31.67
C ALA A 17 21.44 -18.68 30.76
N GLY A 18 22.69 -18.42 31.10
CA GLY A 18 23.58 -17.55 30.37
C GLY A 18 23.67 -17.93 28.89
N ILE A 19 22.98 -17.17 28.07
CA ILE A 19 23.35 -17.01 26.66
C ILE A 19 24.38 -15.86 26.68
N PRO A 20 25.65 -16.13 26.40
CA PRO A 20 26.65 -15.06 26.31
C PRO A 20 26.24 -14.15 25.16
N GLY A 21 25.93 -12.89 25.48
CA GLY A 21 25.61 -11.87 24.46
C GLY A 21 24.17 -11.37 24.38
N SER A 22 23.26 -11.76 25.30
CA SER A 22 21.93 -11.17 25.27
C SER A 22 21.97 -9.69 25.70
N ILE A 23 21.73 -8.81 24.74
CA ILE A 23 21.62 -7.35 24.89
C ILE A 23 20.28 -6.93 25.52
N TYR A 24 19.43 -7.88 25.91
CA TYR A 24 18.08 -7.59 26.43
C TYR A 24 18.09 -7.58 27.96
N LYS A 25 17.70 -6.47 28.55
CA LYS A 25 17.37 -6.36 29.96
C LYS A 25 15.87 -6.15 30.09
N TYR A 26 15.24 -6.90 30.99
CA TYR A 26 13.83 -6.73 31.31
C TYR A 26 13.69 -5.83 32.55
N ASP A 27 12.70 -4.96 32.56
CA ASP A 27 12.30 -4.26 33.80
C ASP A 27 11.48 -5.18 34.70
N ALA A 28 11.13 -4.70 35.89
CA ALA A 28 10.35 -5.46 36.90
C ALA A 28 8.95 -5.88 36.40
N PHE A 29 8.49 -5.36 35.26
CA PHE A 29 7.19 -5.65 34.63
C PHE A 29 7.36 -6.47 33.32
N GLY A 30 8.56 -6.99 33.05
CA GLY A 30 8.84 -7.79 31.86
C GLY A 30 9.00 -7.00 30.55
N LYS A 31 9.09 -5.67 30.63
CA LYS A 31 9.37 -4.84 29.43
C LYS A 31 10.84 -4.92 29.06
N ILE A 32 11.11 -5.13 27.77
CA ILE A 32 12.48 -5.17 27.26
C ILE A 32 13.11 -3.77 27.36
N LYS A 33 14.21 -3.63 28.13
CA LYS A 33 15.06 -2.46 28.07
C LYS A 33 16.19 -2.71 27.08
N TYR A 34 16.17 -2.00 25.96
CA TYR A 34 17.29 -2.03 25.02
C TYR A 34 18.54 -1.43 25.69
N ALA A 35 19.64 -2.19 25.70
CA ALA A 35 20.91 -1.62 26.10
C ALA A 35 21.35 -0.54 25.10
N LYS A 36 21.86 0.58 25.60
CA LYS A 36 22.07 1.85 24.89
C LYS A 36 23.21 1.85 23.85
N LYS A 37 23.72 0.69 23.42
CA LYS A 37 24.69 0.61 22.33
C LYS A 37 23.91 0.34 21.05
N SER A 38 23.66 1.39 20.27
CA SER A 38 23.05 1.24 18.94
C SER A 38 24.00 0.44 18.06
N ILE A 39 23.60 -0.77 17.68
CA ILE A 39 24.26 -1.57 16.66
C ILE A 39 24.01 -0.88 15.32
N ASP A 40 25.06 -0.59 14.55
CA ASP A 40 24.89 -0.22 13.16
C ASP A 40 24.78 -1.49 12.32
N TYR A 41 23.54 -1.85 12.00
CA TYR A 41 23.26 -3.07 11.23
C TYR A 41 23.75 -2.99 9.77
N PHE A 42 23.96 -1.80 9.21
CA PHE A 42 24.59 -1.68 7.89
C PHE A 42 26.04 -2.13 7.96
N GLU A 43 26.78 -1.68 8.97
CA GLU A 43 28.16 -2.11 9.20
C GLU A 43 28.22 -3.61 9.53
N GLU A 44 27.34 -4.11 10.40
CA GLU A 44 27.30 -5.52 10.81
C GLU A 44 27.05 -6.47 9.62
N LEU A 45 26.16 -6.07 8.69
CA LEU A 45 25.82 -6.86 7.50
C LEU A 45 26.73 -6.58 6.30
N GLY A 46 27.62 -5.60 6.38
CA GLY A 46 28.47 -5.18 5.26
C GLY A 46 27.68 -4.55 4.11
N VAL A 47 26.61 -3.82 4.41
CA VAL A 47 25.77 -3.14 3.43
C VAL A 47 26.10 -1.65 3.37
N ASP A 48 26.44 -1.14 2.19
CA ASP A 48 26.72 0.27 2.00
C ASP A 48 25.47 1.15 2.11
N LYS A 49 25.61 2.27 2.81
CA LYS A 49 24.59 3.32 2.81
C LYS A 49 24.68 4.13 1.52
N VAL A 50 23.57 4.28 0.82
CA VAL A 50 23.53 5.02 -0.44
C VAL A 50 22.87 6.40 -0.27
N ILE A 51 23.33 7.38 -1.07
CA ILE A 51 22.63 8.67 -1.24
C ILE A 51 21.60 8.47 -2.34
N ASN A 52 20.32 8.45 -1.96
CA ASN A 52 19.24 8.25 -2.92
C ASN A 52 18.90 9.58 -3.64
N ALA A 53 19.21 9.64 -4.92
CA ALA A 53 18.83 10.73 -5.82
C ALA A 53 17.84 10.27 -6.92
N SER A 54 17.23 9.08 -6.77
CA SER A 54 16.32 8.46 -7.76
C SER A 54 14.87 8.33 -7.24
N ALA A 55 14.44 9.25 -6.40
CA ALA A 55 13.10 9.26 -5.82
C ALA A 55 12.77 7.96 -5.04
N THR A 56 11.50 7.53 -5.05
CA THR A 56 10.97 6.47 -4.19
C THR A 56 11.03 5.08 -4.83
N MET A 57 12.14 4.75 -5.47
CA MET A 57 12.33 3.46 -6.12
C MET A 57 12.51 2.31 -5.12
N THR A 58 11.85 1.18 -5.37
CA THR A 58 11.83 0.02 -4.45
C THR A 58 13.23 -0.50 -4.14
N TRP A 59 14.13 -0.60 -5.12
CA TRP A 59 15.51 -1.08 -4.91
C TRP A 59 16.40 -0.11 -4.11
N LEU A 60 15.93 1.12 -3.89
CA LEU A 60 16.56 2.11 -3.01
C LEU A 60 15.75 2.33 -1.73
N SER A 61 14.97 1.32 -1.31
CA SER A 61 14.18 1.31 -0.08
C SER A 61 12.97 2.26 -0.07
N GLY A 62 12.54 2.77 -1.23
CA GLY A 62 11.40 3.67 -1.33
C GLY A 62 11.67 5.03 -0.71
N SER A 63 10.94 5.40 0.33
CA SER A 63 11.14 6.61 1.13
C SER A 63 11.56 6.28 2.57
N LEU A 64 12.23 7.21 3.22
CA LEU A 64 12.51 7.07 4.65
C LEU A 64 11.25 7.43 5.46
N MET A 65 10.88 6.55 6.39
CA MET A 65 9.76 6.77 7.30
C MET A 65 9.97 8.01 8.17
N LEU A 66 8.86 8.68 8.51
CA LEU A 66 8.86 9.80 9.44
C LEU A 66 9.09 9.32 10.88
N PRO A 67 9.59 10.17 11.79
CA PRO A 67 9.76 9.82 13.21
C PRO A 67 8.48 9.29 13.86
N GLU A 68 7.32 9.87 13.55
CA GLU A 68 6.01 9.48 14.07
C GLU A 68 5.60 8.07 13.60
N VAL A 69 6.01 7.70 12.40
CA VAL A 69 5.80 6.35 11.85
C VAL A 69 6.66 5.33 12.58
N LEU A 70 7.93 5.66 12.81
CA LEU A 70 8.85 4.81 13.56
C LEU A 70 8.39 4.66 15.02
N GLU A 71 7.86 5.71 15.63
CA GLU A 71 7.27 5.66 16.96
C GLU A 71 6.05 4.74 17.02
N ALA A 72 5.13 4.86 16.04
CA ALA A 72 3.96 3.98 15.95
C ALA A 72 4.36 2.51 15.83
N ILE A 73 5.36 2.19 15.01
CA ILE A 73 5.91 0.85 14.86
C ILE A 73 6.52 0.36 16.18
N ASN A 74 7.41 1.14 16.77
CA ASN A 74 8.16 0.73 17.97
C ASN A 74 7.25 0.58 19.19
N SER A 75 6.29 1.50 19.40
CA SER A 75 5.39 1.47 20.55
C SER A 75 4.42 0.29 20.52
N THR A 76 4.08 -0.20 19.34
CA THR A 76 3.13 -1.32 19.16
C THR A 76 3.80 -2.68 19.02
N ALA A 77 5.11 -2.74 18.77
CA ALA A 77 5.83 -3.98 18.50
C ALA A 77 5.82 -4.97 19.68
N HIS A 78 5.67 -4.50 20.91
CA HIS A 78 5.74 -5.32 22.14
C HIS A 78 4.40 -5.90 22.59
N ASP A 79 3.29 -5.55 21.93
CA ASP A 79 1.96 -6.03 22.31
C ASP A 79 1.34 -6.88 21.20
N PHE A 80 0.55 -7.89 21.58
CA PHE A 80 -0.23 -8.67 20.62
C PHE A 80 -1.52 -7.93 20.26
N ALA A 81 -1.97 -8.07 19.02
CA ALA A 81 -3.24 -7.58 18.54
C ALA A 81 -4.01 -8.67 17.78
N ASP A 82 -5.32 -8.66 17.89
CA ASP A 82 -6.18 -9.39 16.98
C ASP A 82 -6.12 -8.73 15.60
N MET A 83 -5.61 -9.45 14.61
CA MET A 83 -5.36 -8.91 13.28
C MET A 83 -6.63 -8.59 12.49
N TYR A 84 -7.75 -9.30 12.76
CA TYR A 84 -9.04 -8.96 12.16
C TYR A 84 -9.54 -7.63 12.71
N GLN A 85 -9.55 -7.49 14.04
CA GLN A 85 -9.96 -6.26 14.71
C GLN A 85 -9.06 -5.08 14.30
N LEU A 86 -7.74 -5.29 14.23
CA LEU A 86 -6.80 -4.24 13.86
C LEU A 86 -7.05 -3.73 12.43
N GLN A 87 -7.19 -4.65 11.46
CA GLN A 87 -7.44 -4.29 10.08
C GLN A 87 -8.76 -3.53 9.93
N ASP A 88 -9.81 -3.97 10.63
CA ASP A 88 -11.12 -3.31 10.58
C ASP A 88 -11.10 -1.93 11.22
N LYS A 89 -10.50 -1.79 12.41
CA LYS A 89 -10.44 -0.50 13.10
C LYS A 89 -9.54 0.50 12.39
N ALA A 90 -8.39 0.06 11.89
CA ALA A 90 -7.52 0.89 11.06
C ALA A 90 -8.25 1.31 9.77
N GLY A 91 -8.93 0.38 9.12
CA GLY A 91 -9.71 0.64 7.91
C GLY A 91 -10.80 1.70 8.13
N VAL A 92 -11.55 1.63 9.22
CA VAL A 92 -12.57 2.65 9.58
C VAL A 92 -11.90 4.01 9.76
N LYS A 93 -10.80 4.10 10.51
CA LYS A 93 -10.10 5.37 10.74
C LYS A 93 -9.50 5.96 9.47
N ILE A 94 -8.94 5.13 8.60
CA ILE A 94 -8.41 5.55 7.30
C ILE A 94 -9.57 6.03 6.40
N ALA A 95 -10.70 5.33 6.40
CA ALA A 95 -11.88 5.72 5.63
C ALA A 95 -12.45 7.08 6.08
N GLU A 96 -12.49 7.32 7.40
CA GLU A 96 -12.84 8.64 7.97
C GLU A 96 -11.90 9.73 7.45
N MET A 97 -10.57 9.50 7.49
CA MET A 97 -9.57 10.47 7.03
C MET A 97 -9.66 10.76 5.51
N LEU A 98 -9.96 9.73 4.71
CA LEU A 98 -10.03 9.84 3.25
C LEU A 98 -11.44 10.19 2.75
N ASN A 99 -12.43 10.30 3.65
CA ASN A 99 -13.83 10.54 3.33
C ASN A 99 -14.38 9.54 2.30
N CYS A 100 -14.15 8.23 2.55
CA CYS A 100 -14.62 7.14 1.71
C CYS A 100 -15.47 6.12 2.48
N GLU A 101 -16.13 5.19 1.76
CA GLU A 101 -17.02 4.21 2.39
C GLU A 101 -16.23 3.19 3.23
N ALA A 102 -15.11 2.70 2.73
CA ALA A 102 -14.25 1.74 3.41
C ALA A 102 -12.80 1.82 2.93
N ALA A 103 -11.89 1.36 3.79
CA ALA A 103 -10.46 1.26 3.49
C ALA A 103 -9.83 0.04 4.16
N MET A 104 -8.67 -0.36 3.66
CA MET A 104 -7.82 -1.37 4.28
C MET A 104 -6.34 -1.08 4.00
N VAL A 105 -5.47 -1.58 4.88
CA VAL A 105 -4.03 -1.58 4.67
C VAL A 105 -3.63 -2.88 3.97
N THR A 106 -2.83 -2.75 2.92
CA THR A 106 -2.33 -3.88 2.13
C THR A 106 -0.80 -3.96 2.18
N SER A 107 -0.21 -5.05 1.74
CA SER A 107 1.25 -5.12 1.56
C SER A 107 1.64 -4.47 0.22
N GLY A 108 1.51 -3.13 0.18
CA GLY A 108 1.80 -2.30 -0.99
C GLY A 108 0.67 -2.23 -2.02
N ALA A 109 0.81 -1.31 -2.98
CA ALA A 109 -0.17 -1.11 -4.04
C ALA A 109 -0.30 -2.33 -4.98
N ALA A 110 0.77 -3.07 -5.24
CA ALA A 110 0.71 -4.28 -6.06
C ALA A 110 -0.19 -5.36 -5.42
N CYS A 111 -0.12 -5.53 -4.09
CA CYS A 111 -1.04 -6.39 -3.35
C CYS A 111 -2.48 -5.85 -3.44
N ALA A 112 -2.67 -4.54 -3.34
CA ALA A 112 -3.99 -3.92 -3.50
C ALA A 112 -4.61 -4.22 -4.87
N LEU A 113 -3.80 -4.23 -5.95
CA LEU A 113 -4.24 -4.63 -7.29
C LEU A 113 -4.71 -6.09 -7.32
N VAL A 114 -3.95 -7.01 -6.71
CA VAL A 114 -4.37 -8.42 -6.56
C VAL A 114 -5.68 -8.52 -5.81
N LEU A 115 -5.78 -7.87 -4.64
CA LEU A 115 -6.94 -7.98 -3.76
C LEU A 115 -8.20 -7.32 -4.36
N GLY A 116 -8.06 -6.15 -4.98
CA GLY A 116 -9.17 -5.49 -5.66
C GLY A 116 -9.70 -6.31 -6.84
N THR A 117 -8.79 -6.90 -7.63
CA THR A 117 -9.18 -7.81 -8.71
C THR A 117 -9.82 -9.08 -8.17
N ALA A 118 -9.26 -9.69 -7.12
CA ALA A 118 -9.85 -10.86 -6.46
C ALA A 118 -11.24 -10.54 -5.91
N ALA A 119 -11.43 -9.36 -5.31
CA ALA A 119 -12.73 -8.91 -4.84
C ALA A 119 -13.76 -8.78 -5.96
N ALA A 120 -13.37 -8.22 -7.10
CA ALA A 120 -14.24 -8.09 -8.27
C ALA A 120 -14.61 -9.46 -8.86
N ILE A 121 -13.72 -10.45 -8.80
CA ILE A 121 -13.96 -11.83 -9.27
C ILE A 121 -14.87 -12.60 -8.32
N THR A 122 -14.58 -12.54 -7.02
CA THR A 122 -15.17 -13.46 -6.06
C THR A 122 -16.35 -12.87 -5.28
N GLY A 123 -16.40 -11.55 -5.13
CA GLY A 123 -17.35 -10.92 -4.22
C GLY A 123 -17.30 -11.61 -2.85
N PHE A 124 -18.47 -12.02 -2.35
CA PHE A 124 -18.61 -12.75 -1.09
C PHE A 124 -18.68 -14.29 -1.28
N ASP A 125 -18.49 -14.80 -2.50
CA ASP A 125 -18.54 -16.21 -2.81
C ASP A 125 -17.31 -16.96 -2.28
N SER A 126 -17.49 -17.77 -1.23
CA SER A 126 -16.43 -18.54 -0.59
C SER A 126 -15.82 -19.60 -1.49
N GLU A 127 -16.62 -20.20 -2.39
CA GLU A 127 -16.13 -21.25 -3.29
C GLU A 127 -15.25 -20.66 -4.38
N LYS A 128 -15.64 -19.52 -4.97
CA LYS A 128 -14.77 -18.82 -5.92
C LYS A 128 -13.44 -18.41 -5.28
N ARG A 129 -13.45 -17.95 -4.02
CA ARG A 129 -12.21 -17.60 -3.30
C ARG A 129 -11.22 -18.75 -3.17
N LYS A 130 -11.72 -19.98 -3.00
CA LYS A 130 -10.87 -21.17 -2.93
C LYS A 130 -10.29 -21.56 -4.28
N LEU A 131 -10.97 -21.20 -5.37
CA LEU A 131 -10.64 -21.65 -6.73
C LEU A 131 -9.73 -20.69 -7.49
N ILE A 132 -9.74 -19.37 -7.18
CA ILE A 132 -8.81 -18.45 -7.85
C ILE A 132 -7.36 -18.82 -7.49
N PRO A 133 -6.44 -18.76 -8.47
CA PRO A 133 -6.56 -18.24 -9.84
C PRO A 133 -7.14 -19.23 -10.87
N ASN A 134 -7.54 -20.42 -10.47
CA ASN A 134 -7.89 -21.53 -11.35
C ASN A 134 -9.42 -21.74 -11.43
N LEU A 135 -10.18 -20.68 -11.64
CA LEU A 135 -11.63 -20.78 -11.81
C LEU A 135 -11.99 -21.66 -13.02
N PRO A 136 -12.97 -22.58 -12.90
CA PRO A 136 -13.44 -23.35 -14.03
C PRO A 136 -14.16 -22.47 -15.06
N GLY A 137 -14.06 -22.84 -16.34
CA GLY A 137 -14.76 -22.16 -17.41
C GLY A 137 -13.96 -21.00 -18.03
N LYS A 138 -14.67 -19.95 -18.45
CA LYS A 138 -14.00 -18.79 -19.06
C LYS A 138 -13.33 -17.94 -18.00
N ARG A 139 -12.12 -17.51 -18.30
CA ARG A 139 -11.33 -16.63 -17.40
C ARG A 139 -12.07 -15.31 -17.19
N PRO A 140 -12.04 -14.75 -15.97
CA PRO A 140 -12.45 -13.37 -15.70
C PRO A 140 -11.68 -12.38 -16.58
N GLU A 141 -12.33 -11.29 -16.96
CA GLU A 141 -11.75 -10.28 -17.84
C GLU A 141 -11.65 -8.95 -17.13
N VAL A 142 -10.51 -8.29 -17.29
CA VAL A 142 -10.26 -6.92 -16.82
C VAL A 142 -9.94 -6.04 -18.01
N ILE A 143 -10.71 -4.98 -18.21
CA ILE A 143 -10.51 -4.05 -19.32
C ILE A 143 -9.46 -3.02 -18.92
N MET A 144 -8.50 -2.76 -19.82
CA MET A 144 -7.47 -1.71 -19.69
C MET A 144 -7.29 -1.00 -21.03
N GLN A 145 -6.93 0.28 -20.99
CA GLN A 145 -6.44 0.97 -22.19
C GLN A 145 -5.09 0.37 -22.62
N THR A 146 -4.86 0.18 -23.91
CA THR A 146 -3.61 -0.39 -24.43
C THR A 146 -2.38 0.39 -23.96
N ASN A 147 -2.46 1.71 -23.93
CA ASN A 147 -1.39 2.58 -23.45
C ASN A 147 -1.23 2.62 -21.91
N HIS A 148 -2.09 1.90 -21.17
CA HIS A 148 -1.99 1.71 -19.73
C HIS A 148 -1.32 0.39 -19.33
N ARG A 149 -0.87 -0.43 -20.29
CA ARG A 149 -0.11 -1.65 -20.00
C ARG A 149 1.23 -1.30 -19.35
N TYR A 150 1.56 -1.95 -18.25
CA TYR A 150 2.75 -1.65 -17.45
C TYR A 150 3.24 -2.86 -16.66
N VAL A 151 4.44 -2.78 -16.09
CA VAL A 151 5.11 -3.91 -15.43
C VAL A 151 4.36 -4.50 -14.22
N PHE A 152 3.49 -3.72 -13.58
CA PHE A 152 2.71 -4.18 -12.41
C PHE A 152 1.35 -4.78 -12.77
N ASP A 153 0.93 -4.77 -14.04
CA ASP A 153 -0.34 -5.39 -14.46
C ASP A 153 -0.35 -6.92 -14.30
N GLN A 154 0.82 -7.51 -14.07
CA GLN A 154 0.95 -8.90 -13.67
C GLN A 154 0.16 -9.20 -12.37
N ALA A 155 -0.02 -8.23 -11.48
CA ALA A 155 -0.84 -8.38 -10.28
C ALA A 155 -2.30 -8.76 -10.64
N ILE A 156 -2.81 -8.25 -11.75
CA ILE A 156 -4.15 -8.59 -12.27
C ILE A 156 -4.18 -10.05 -12.75
N THR A 157 -3.21 -10.44 -13.57
CA THR A 157 -3.18 -11.79 -14.17
C THR A 157 -2.87 -12.88 -13.13
N THR A 158 -2.21 -12.54 -12.02
CA THR A 158 -1.99 -13.44 -10.87
C THR A 158 -3.31 -13.98 -10.29
N THR A 159 -4.41 -13.25 -10.40
CA THR A 159 -5.74 -13.68 -9.94
C THR A 159 -6.42 -14.69 -10.86
N GLY A 160 -5.81 -15.03 -12.00
CA GLY A 160 -6.40 -15.83 -13.06
C GLY A 160 -7.15 -15.02 -14.12
N ALA A 161 -7.34 -13.73 -13.92
CA ALA A 161 -7.94 -12.85 -14.92
C ALA A 161 -7.06 -12.69 -16.16
N LYS A 162 -7.67 -12.34 -17.28
CA LYS A 162 -6.96 -11.85 -18.46
C LYS A 162 -7.27 -10.37 -18.69
N ILE A 163 -6.32 -9.66 -19.23
CA ILE A 163 -6.49 -8.24 -19.59
C ILE A 163 -7.06 -8.20 -21.02
N ILE A 164 -8.07 -7.35 -21.20
CA ILE A 164 -8.67 -7.01 -22.48
C ILE A 164 -8.27 -5.57 -22.78
N GLU A 165 -7.49 -5.39 -23.83
CA GLU A 165 -6.97 -4.09 -24.23
C GLU A 165 -7.98 -3.36 -25.13
N VAL A 166 -8.11 -2.03 -24.94
CA VAL A 166 -8.99 -1.16 -25.72
C VAL A 166 -8.28 0.15 -26.02
N ASP A 167 -8.49 0.71 -27.19
CA ASP A 167 -7.84 1.94 -27.66
C ASP A 167 -8.73 3.17 -27.62
N ASN A 168 -10.05 3.00 -27.49
CA ASN A 168 -11.02 4.09 -27.51
C ASN A 168 -12.32 3.72 -26.78
N GLU A 169 -13.20 4.72 -26.63
CA GLU A 169 -14.50 4.55 -25.94
C GLU A 169 -15.40 3.51 -26.61
N GLU A 170 -15.44 3.48 -27.96
CA GLU A 170 -16.27 2.53 -28.70
C GLU A 170 -15.82 1.09 -28.48
N GLU A 171 -14.51 0.84 -28.54
CA GLU A 171 -13.93 -0.47 -28.22
C GLU A 171 -14.17 -0.86 -26.78
N MET A 172 -14.03 0.10 -25.83
CA MET A 172 -14.32 -0.16 -24.43
C MET A 172 -15.76 -0.60 -24.24
N HIS A 173 -16.76 0.10 -24.83
CA HIS A 173 -18.15 -0.32 -24.79
C HIS A 173 -18.39 -1.72 -25.35
N LYS A 174 -17.71 -2.09 -26.44
CA LYS A 174 -17.82 -3.43 -27.08
C LYS A 174 -17.14 -4.53 -26.28
N ALA A 175 -16.13 -4.21 -25.48
CA ALA A 175 -15.36 -5.18 -24.71
C ALA A 175 -16.14 -5.74 -23.52
N PHE A 176 -17.12 -5.01 -22.98
CA PHE A 176 -17.91 -5.47 -21.85
C PHE A 176 -18.76 -6.68 -22.20
N ASN A 177 -18.64 -7.72 -21.41
CA ASN A 177 -19.42 -8.94 -21.53
C ASN A 177 -19.57 -9.63 -20.15
N LYS A 178 -20.27 -10.76 -20.10
CA LYS A 178 -20.56 -11.48 -18.85
C LYS A 178 -19.33 -12.00 -18.07
N ASN A 179 -18.15 -11.99 -18.66
CA ASN A 179 -16.90 -12.39 -18.01
C ASN A 179 -16.12 -11.16 -17.52
N THR A 180 -16.51 -9.95 -17.90
CA THR A 180 -15.87 -8.71 -17.45
C THR A 180 -16.20 -8.47 -15.98
N VAL A 181 -15.19 -8.45 -15.15
CA VAL A 181 -15.33 -8.28 -13.68
C VAL A 181 -14.94 -6.90 -13.20
N MET A 182 -14.08 -6.19 -13.94
CA MET A 182 -13.53 -4.90 -13.54
C MET A 182 -12.89 -4.20 -14.75
N ALA A 183 -12.73 -2.89 -14.65
CA ALA A 183 -11.84 -2.13 -15.53
C ALA A 183 -10.76 -1.42 -14.70
N LEU A 184 -9.51 -1.42 -15.17
CA LEU A 184 -8.36 -0.84 -14.48
C LEU A 184 -7.82 0.36 -15.25
N PHE A 185 -7.62 1.46 -14.52
CA PHE A 185 -6.97 2.69 -14.98
C PHE A 185 -5.58 2.81 -14.33
N PHE A 186 -4.52 2.87 -15.13
CA PHE A 186 -3.17 3.15 -14.64
C PHE A 186 -2.88 4.65 -14.78
N ASN A 187 -2.86 5.38 -13.67
CA ASN A 187 -2.80 6.84 -13.72
C ASN A 187 -1.43 7.40 -14.14
N ALA A 188 -0.36 6.67 -13.91
CA ALA A 188 0.99 7.15 -14.23
C ALA A 188 1.41 6.97 -15.71
N ALA A 189 0.52 6.53 -16.61
CA ALA A 189 0.86 6.28 -18.00
C ALA A 189 1.42 7.54 -18.71
N GLU A 190 0.79 8.69 -18.50
CA GLU A 190 1.28 9.95 -19.10
C GLU A 190 2.62 10.38 -18.53
N SER A 191 2.82 10.28 -17.23
CA SER A 191 4.07 10.70 -16.57
C SER A 191 5.24 9.73 -16.82
N TRP A 192 4.97 8.44 -16.98
CA TRP A 192 6.01 7.42 -17.19
C TRP A 192 6.41 7.25 -18.65
N TYR A 193 5.43 7.30 -19.54
CA TYR A 193 5.63 6.99 -20.96
C TYR A 193 5.49 8.21 -21.88
N GLY A 194 5.03 9.35 -21.35
CA GLY A 194 4.75 10.54 -22.15
C GLY A 194 3.58 10.37 -23.12
N ILE A 195 2.72 9.39 -22.89
CA ILE A 195 1.61 9.02 -23.77
C ILE A 195 0.29 9.45 -23.12
N LYS A 196 -0.48 10.27 -23.81
CA LYS A 196 -1.80 10.70 -23.33
C LYS A 196 -2.76 9.53 -23.20
N ASN A 197 -3.65 9.63 -22.23
CA ASN A 197 -4.73 8.67 -22.05
C ASN A 197 -5.65 8.65 -23.29
N ASN A 198 -5.96 7.48 -23.83
CA ASN A 198 -6.90 7.32 -24.95
C ASN A 198 -8.33 7.65 -24.52
N ILE A 199 -8.67 7.29 -23.27
CA ILE A 199 -9.97 7.56 -22.63
C ILE A 199 -9.71 8.34 -21.35
N SER A 200 -10.36 9.50 -21.17
CA SER A 200 -10.20 10.30 -19.96
C SER A 200 -10.76 9.60 -18.72
N HIS A 201 -10.36 10.04 -17.53
CA HIS A 201 -10.85 9.49 -16.25
C HIS A 201 -12.38 9.52 -16.17
N GLU A 202 -12.97 10.66 -16.50
CA GLU A 202 -14.42 10.89 -16.42
C GLU A 202 -15.19 9.95 -17.35
N LYS A 203 -14.72 9.83 -18.60
CA LYS A 203 -15.33 8.94 -19.59
C LYS A 203 -15.15 7.47 -19.22
N PHE A 204 -13.96 7.09 -18.76
CA PHE A 204 -13.69 5.74 -18.30
C PHE A 204 -14.63 5.30 -17.18
N VAL A 205 -14.78 6.16 -16.16
CA VAL A 205 -15.71 5.92 -15.05
C VAL A 205 -17.16 5.89 -15.52
N ALA A 206 -17.57 6.80 -16.41
CA ALA A 206 -18.93 6.83 -16.95
C ALA A 206 -19.26 5.52 -17.68
N ILE A 207 -18.37 5.06 -18.56
CA ILE A 207 -18.56 3.82 -19.31
C ILE A 207 -18.64 2.62 -18.35
N CYS A 208 -17.78 2.54 -17.32
CA CYS A 208 -17.86 1.47 -16.30
C CYS A 208 -19.23 1.46 -15.60
N LYS A 209 -19.76 2.63 -15.24
CA LYS A 209 -21.07 2.78 -14.61
C LYS A 209 -22.21 2.34 -15.52
N ASP A 210 -22.16 2.70 -16.80
CA ASP A 210 -23.18 2.31 -17.79
C ASP A 210 -23.30 0.79 -17.92
N HIS A 211 -22.17 0.09 -17.76
CA HIS A 211 -22.11 -1.38 -17.81
C HIS A 211 -22.21 -2.07 -16.44
N ASN A 212 -22.38 -1.32 -15.34
CA ASN A 212 -22.40 -1.84 -13.96
C ASN A 212 -21.16 -2.69 -13.61
N VAL A 213 -19.99 -2.29 -14.10
CA VAL A 213 -18.72 -2.96 -13.86
C VAL A 213 -17.84 -2.04 -13.00
N PRO A 214 -17.22 -2.54 -11.92
CA PRO A 214 -16.36 -1.73 -11.07
C PRO A 214 -15.16 -1.14 -11.81
N SER A 215 -14.87 0.14 -11.51
CA SER A 215 -13.67 0.83 -11.95
C SER A 215 -12.63 0.88 -10.84
N PHE A 216 -11.38 0.57 -11.15
CA PHE A 216 -10.25 0.62 -10.23
C PHE A 216 -9.15 1.52 -10.80
N ILE A 217 -8.59 2.40 -9.99
CA ILE A 217 -7.45 3.24 -10.39
C ILE A 217 -6.20 2.90 -9.59
N ASP A 218 -5.11 2.65 -10.30
CA ASP A 218 -3.77 2.60 -9.72
C ASP A 218 -3.17 4.00 -9.68
N ALA A 219 -3.19 4.58 -8.48
CA ALA A 219 -2.65 5.89 -8.13
C ALA A 219 -1.44 5.76 -7.18
N ALA A 220 -0.70 4.66 -7.27
CA ALA A 220 0.35 4.30 -6.31
C ALA A 220 1.41 5.38 -6.07
N ALA A 221 1.64 6.29 -7.03
CA ALA A 221 2.68 7.32 -6.97
C ALA A 221 2.12 8.75 -7.03
N ASP A 222 0.82 8.95 -6.95
CA ASP A 222 0.16 10.18 -7.36
C ASP A 222 0.07 11.26 -6.27
N VAL A 223 0.76 11.12 -5.19
CA VAL A 223 0.97 12.18 -4.21
C VAL A 223 2.45 12.59 -4.21
N PRO A 224 2.76 13.89 -4.13
CA PRO A 224 1.86 15.04 -4.11
C PRO A 224 1.16 15.29 -5.46
N PRO A 225 0.12 16.14 -5.53
CA PRO A 225 -0.47 16.94 -4.44
C PRO A 225 -1.40 16.12 -3.54
N VAL A 226 -1.64 16.60 -2.31
CA VAL A 226 -2.45 15.88 -1.29
C VAL A 226 -3.89 15.66 -1.72
N GLU A 227 -4.44 16.54 -2.54
CA GLU A 227 -5.79 16.47 -3.10
C GLU A 227 -6.04 15.19 -3.89
N ASN A 228 -5.00 14.58 -4.45
CA ASN A 228 -5.11 13.33 -5.20
C ASN A 228 -5.59 12.16 -4.33
N LEU A 229 -5.39 12.19 -3.01
CA LEU A 229 -5.96 11.20 -2.08
C LEU A 229 -7.50 11.19 -2.09
N PHE A 230 -8.13 12.29 -2.50
CA PHE A 230 -9.59 12.46 -2.52
C PHE A 230 -10.16 12.51 -3.94
N LYS A 231 -9.32 12.89 -4.91
CA LYS A 231 -9.72 13.23 -6.28
C LYS A 231 -10.41 12.08 -6.99
N TYR A 232 -9.82 10.90 -6.96
CA TYR A 232 -10.29 9.79 -7.79
C TYR A 232 -11.63 9.21 -7.33
N GLN A 233 -11.88 9.20 -6.03
CA GLN A 233 -13.19 8.84 -5.50
C GLN A 233 -14.26 9.86 -5.90
N LYS A 234 -13.93 11.17 -5.83
CA LYS A 234 -14.84 12.24 -6.28
C LYS A 234 -15.15 12.14 -7.77
N MET A 235 -14.22 11.65 -8.59
CA MET A 235 -14.46 11.33 -10.00
C MET A 235 -15.36 10.12 -10.18
N GLY A 236 -15.49 9.27 -9.16
CA GLY A 236 -16.38 8.13 -9.13
C GLY A 236 -15.73 6.78 -9.38
N PHE A 237 -14.41 6.66 -9.25
CA PHE A 237 -13.76 5.36 -9.20
C PHE A 237 -14.25 4.56 -7.99
N ASP A 238 -14.52 3.28 -8.21
CA ASP A 238 -15.04 2.37 -7.18
C ASP A 238 -13.96 1.88 -6.22
N MET A 239 -12.73 1.76 -6.70
CA MET A 239 -11.54 1.42 -5.92
C MET A 239 -10.36 2.32 -6.30
N VAL A 240 -9.54 2.64 -5.29
CA VAL A 240 -8.33 3.46 -5.43
C VAL A 240 -7.22 2.82 -4.63
N THR A 241 -5.98 2.79 -5.16
CA THR A 241 -4.81 2.34 -4.39
C THR A 241 -3.68 3.36 -4.41
N PHE A 242 -3.01 3.49 -3.25
CA PHE A 242 -1.77 4.25 -3.09
C PHE A 242 -0.69 3.39 -2.44
N SER A 243 0.57 3.63 -2.79
CA SER A 243 1.71 3.01 -2.10
C SER A 243 2.11 3.82 -0.87
N GLY A 244 2.19 3.16 0.28
CA GLY A 244 2.61 3.79 1.54
C GLY A 244 4.09 4.13 1.60
N GLY A 245 4.94 3.34 0.93
CA GLY A 245 6.40 3.51 0.91
C GLY A 245 6.92 4.55 -0.06
N LYS A 246 6.03 5.35 -0.67
CA LYS A 246 6.40 6.47 -1.54
C LYS A 246 6.29 7.79 -0.77
N MET A 247 5.64 8.81 -1.33
CA MET A 247 5.62 10.15 -0.72
C MET A 247 4.76 10.27 0.54
N ILE A 248 3.92 9.27 0.84
CA ILE A 248 3.23 9.17 2.15
C ILE A 248 4.25 8.87 3.27
N ARG A 249 5.42 8.29 2.94
CA ARG A 249 6.52 8.01 3.86
C ARG A 249 6.15 7.08 5.02
N GLY A 250 5.27 6.11 4.72
CA GLY A 250 4.96 4.97 5.57
C GLY A 250 5.96 3.81 5.38
N PRO A 251 5.67 2.64 5.99
CA PRO A 251 6.45 1.45 5.73
C PRO A 251 6.49 1.14 4.24
N GLN A 252 7.67 0.80 3.72
CA GLN A 252 7.87 0.61 2.28
C GLN A 252 6.96 -0.47 1.69
N SER A 253 6.73 -1.53 2.45
CA SER A 253 5.86 -2.65 2.08
C SER A 253 4.37 -2.37 2.28
N ALA A 254 3.96 -1.28 2.94
CA ALA A 254 2.56 -0.97 3.15
C ALA A 254 1.93 -0.21 1.97
N GLY A 255 0.62 -0.35 1.82
CA GLY A 255 -0.20 0.38 0.86
C GLY A 255 -1.63 0.54 1.34
N LEU A 256 -2.40 1.28 0.59
CA LEU A 256 -3.82 1.54 0.84
C LEU A 256 -4.67 1.01 -0.31
N LEU A 257 -5.78 0.37 0.03
CA LEU A 257 -6.89 0.09 -0.87
C LEU A 257 -8.16 0.64 -0.24
N PHE A 258 -8.89 1.48 -0.96
CA PHE A 258 -10.08 2.12 -0.44
C PHE A 258 -11.11 2.43 -1.54
N GLY A 259 -12.36 2.66 -1.16
CA GLY A 259 -13.46 2.94 -2.07
C GLY A 259 -14.77 2.34 -1.59
N LYS A 260 -15.52 1.70 -2.48
CA LYS A 260 -16.83 1.09 -2.17
C LYS A 260 -16.73 0.00 -1.12
N ALA A 261 -17.56 0.10 -0.08
CA ALA A 261 -17.53 -0.82 1.07
C ALA A 261 -17.66 -2.28 0.65
N SER A 262 -18.55 -2.62 -0.27
CA SER A 262 -18.73 -4.00 -0.73
C SER A 262 -17.49 -4.61 -1.39
N LEU A 263 -16.72 -3.81 -2.13
CA LEU A 263 -15.48 -4.25 -2.78
C LEU A 263 -14.34 -4.37 -1.77
N ILE A 264 -14.23 -3.43 -0.84
CA ILE A 264 -13.20 -3.47 0.20
C ILE A 264 -13.42 -4.65 1.16
N GLU A 265 -14.66 -4.90 1.58
CA GLU A 265 -14.99 -6.07 2.40
C GLU A 265 -14.70 -7.39 1.66
N ALA A 266 -15.05 -7.47 0.38
CA ALA A 266 -14.68 -8.63 -0.45
C ALA A 266 -13.15 -8.78 -0.59
N ALA A 267 -12.40 -7.67 -0.68
CA ALA A 267 -10.93 -7.68 -0.72
C ALA A 267 -10.33 -8.22 0.60
N LYS A 268 -10.85 -7.79 1.76
CA LYS A 268 -10.45 -8.32 3.08
C LYS A 268 -10.61 -9.83 3.17
N LEU A 269 -11.71 -10.38 2.65
CA LEU A 269 -11.95 -11.82 2.62
C LEU A 269 -10.95 -12.58 1.74
N ASN A 270 -10.33 -11.92 0.77
CA ASN A 270 -9.28 -12.47 -0.07
C ASN A 270 -7.87 -12.27 0.52
N TYR A 271 -7.76 -11.79 1.76
CA TYR A 271 -6.49 -11.38 2.37
C TYR A 271 -6.19 -12.11 3.69
N SER A 272 -4.96 -11.97 4.15
CA SER A 272 -4.55 -12.34 5.51
C SER A 272 -5.30 -11.46 6.54
N PRO A 273 -5.71 -12.01 7.69
CA PRO A 273 -5.30 -13.29 8.28
C PRO A 273 -6.15 -14.51 7.92
N HIS A 274 -7.09 -14.43 6.96
CA HIS A 274 -7.79 -15.60 6.48
C HIS A 274 -6.81 -16.68 5.98
N GLU A 275 -7.14 -17.99 6.17
CA GLU A 275 -6.16 -19.07 6.03
C GLU A 275 -5.81 -19.44 4.59
N ALA A 276 -6.77 -19.38 3.68
CA ALA A 276 -6.63 -19.99 2.35
C ALA A 276 -6.84 -19.08 1.13
N PRO A 277 -7.01 -17.74 1.23
CA PRO A 277 -7.23 -16.90 0.06
C PRO A 277 -5.93 -16.58 -0.69
N ILE A 278 -6.09 -16.10 -1.92
CA ILE A 278 -4.97 -15.71 -2.80
C ILE A 278 -3.99 -14.72 -2.15
N GLY A 279 -4.49 -13.79 -1.34
CA GLY A 279 -3.69 -12.79 -0.64
C GLY A 279 -3.01 -13.29 0.64
N ARG A 280 -3.19 -14.57 1.02
CA ARG A 280 -2.59 -15.11 2.26
C ARG A 280 -1.05 -14.99 2.31
N PRO A 281 -0.30 -15.24 1.25
CA PRO A 281 1.16 -15.06 1.24
C PRO A 281 1.61 -13.58 1.23
N MET A 282 0.70 -12.65 0.92
CA MET A 282 0.96 -11.21 0.81
C MET A 282 0.62 -10.46 2.11
N LYS A 283 0.74 -11.10 3.28
CA LYS A 283 0.31 -10.53 4.56
C LYS A 283 1.07 -9.24 4.92
N VAL A 284 0.33 -8.28 5.47
CA VAL A 284 0.86 -7.11 6.17
C VAL A 284 0.94 -7.42 7.67
N ASN A 285 1.97 -6.98 8.35
CA ASN A 285 2.09 -7.16 9.80
C ASN A 285 1.41 -6.01 10.59
N LYS A 286 1.28 -6.17 11.91
CA LYS A 286 0.62 -5.16 12.73
C LYS A 286 1.38 -3.83 12.76
N GLU A 287 2.70 -3.89 12.77
CA GLU A 287 3.58 -2.74 12.80
C GLU A 287 3.42 -1.90 11.53
N GLU A 288 3.27 -2.56 10.38
CA GLU A 288 3.01 -1.90 9.09
C GLU A 288 1.62 -1.27 9.05
N ILE A 289 0.60 -1.88 9.66
CA ILE A 289 -0.75 -1.30 9.74
C ILE A 289 -0.72 -0.03 10.59
N PHE A 290 -0.13 -0.08 11.79
CA PHE A 290 0.01 1.10 12.64
C PHE A 290 0.89 2.17 11.99
N GLY A 291 2.01 1.76 11.37
CA GLY A 291 2.89 2.67 10.65
C GLY A 291 2.21 3.35 9.47
N MET A 292 1.40 2.61 8.70
CA MET A 292 0.65 3.18 7.57
C MET A 292 -0.42 4.19 8.03
N TYR A 293 -1.14 3.86 9.11
CA TYR A 293 -2.09 4.77 9.72
C TYR A 293 -1.42 6.08 10.18
N ALA A 294 -0.30 5.97 10.91
CA ALA A 294 0.45 7.12 11.38
C ALA A 294 1.00 7.96 10.22
N ALA A 295 1.51 7.29 9.17
CA ALA A 295 2.03 7.96 7.98
C ALA A 295 0.96 8.76 7.25
N LEU A 296 -0.22 8.16 7.03
CA LEU A 296 -1.33 8.86 6.38
C LEU A 296 -1.78 10.06 7.21
N LYS A 297 -1.92 9.89 8.53
CA LYS A 297 -2.28 10.98 9.44
C LYS A 297 -1.29 12.12 9.34
N SER A 298 0.01 11.85 9.52
CA SER A 298 1.07 12.86 9.39
C SER A 298 1.09 13.51 8.00
N TYR A 299 0.84 12.73 6.94
CA TYR A 299 0.80 13.25 5.59
C TYR A 299 -0.34 14.25 5.39
N LEU A 300 -1.52 14.00 5.94
CA LEU A 300 -2.68 14.89 5.84
C LEU A 300 -2.56 16.16 6.71
N GLU A 301 -1.85 16.05 7.84
CA GLU A 301 -1.70 17.16 8.81
C GLU A 301 -0.52 18.09 8.49
N LYS A 302 0.41 17.68 7.62
CA LYS A 302 1.61 18.49 7.34
C LYS A 302 1.33 19.71 6.46
N ASP A 303 2.21 20.70 6.56
CA ASP A 303 2.25 21.86 5.68
C ASP A 303 2.93 21.49 4.35
N HIS A 304 2.11 21.19 3.33
CA HIS A 304 2.58 20.77 2.00
C HIS A 304 3.28 21.89 1.24
N ASP A 305 2.86 23.14 1.40
CA ASP A 305 3.47 24.30 0.73
C ASP A 305 4.88 24.54 1.26
N LYS A 306 5.05 24.44 2.58
CA LYS A 306 6.37 24.52 3.20
C LYS A 306 7.30 23.39 2.77
N GLU A 307 6.80 22.15 2.66
CA GLU A 307 7.60 21.01 2.17
C GLU A 307 8.00 21.22 0.71
N TRP A 308 7.07 21.69 -0.13
CA TRP A 308 7.34 22.02 -1.53
C TRP A 308 8.42 23.08 -1.67
N GLN A 309 8.33 24.17 -0.89
CA GLN A 309 9.34 25.23 -0.87
C GLN A 309 10.73 24.69 -0.47
N GLN A 310 10.78 23.79 0.53
CA GLN A 310 12.04 23.14 0.91
C GLN A 310 12.67 22.30 -0.23
N TRP A 311 11.85 21.65 -1.04
CA TRP A 311 12.33 20.90 -2.20
C TRP A 311 12.85 21.84 -3.29
N MET A 312 12.14 22.92 -3.57
CA MET A 312 12.57 23.93 -4.53
C MET A 312 13.90 24.58 -4.11
N ASP A 313 14.04 24.93 -2.82
CA ASP A 313 15.28 25.49 -2.29
C ASP A 313 16.47 24.52 -2.40
N ARG A 314 16.26 23.22 -2.15
CA ARG A 314 17.30 22.19 -2.35
C ARG A 314 17.67 22.06 -3.82
N THR A 315 16.68 21.98 -4.68
CA THR A 315 16.89 21.87 -6.13
C THR A 315 17.68 23.07 -6.66
N ALA A 316 17.31 24.29 -6.26
CA ALA A 316 18.02 25.50 -6.64
C ALA A 316 19.48 25.49 -6.14
N LYS A 317 19.75 25.02 -4.92
CA LYS A 317 21.12 24.91 -4.40
C LYS A 317 21.95 23.90 -5.19
N ILE A 318 21.38 22.75 -5.53
CA ILE A 318 22.06 21.71 -6.31
C ILE A 318 22.37 22.25 -7.72
N SER A 319 21.38 22.86 -8.38
CA SER A 319 21.51 23.46 -9.70
C SER A 319 22.63 24.52 -9.73
N ALA A 320 22.61 25.45 -8.77
CA ALA A 320 23.61 26.51 -8.66
C ALA A 320 25.06 26.01 -8.46
N ILE A 321 25.22 24.82 -7.83
CA ILE A 321 26.55 24.20 -7.67
C ILE A 321 26.97 23.51 -8.97
N LEU A 322 26.06 22.77 -9.60
CA LEU A 322 26.36 22.02 -10.83
C LEU A 322 26.60 22.92 -12.02
N ASP A 323 25.89 24.04 -12.16
CA ASP A 323 26.06 25.01 -13.24
C ASP A 323 27.40 25.75 -13.20
N GLN A 324 28.16 25.65 -12.09
CA GLN A 324 29.55 26.16 -12.03
C GLN A 324 30.56 25.18 -12.63
N MET A 325 30.15 23.96 -12.96
CA MET A 325 31.01 22.93 -13.53
C MET A 325 31.06 23.10 -15.07
N GLU A 326 32.24 23.10 -15.63
CA GLU A 326 32.40 23.19 -17.09
C GLU A 326 31.70 22.07 -17.83
N GLY A 327 30.87 22.40 -18.80
CA GLY A 327 30.10 21.45 -19.61
C GLY A 327 28.85 20.89 -18.96
N VAL A 328 28.44 21.43 -17.80
CA VAL A 328 27.20 21.03 -17.11
C VAL A 328 26.18 22.15 -17.19
N GLU A 329 24.98 21.84 -17.63
CA GLU A 329 23.81 22.72 -17.61
C GLU A 329 22.67 21.97 -16.90
N THR A 330 22.01 22.61 -15.94
CA THR A 330 20.89 22.01 -15.21
C THR A 330 19.57 22.64 -15.62
N LYS A 331 18.51 21.81 -15.59
CA LYS A 331 17.13 22.25 -15.80
C LYS A 331 16.22 21.67 -14.72
N VAL A 332 15.48 22.54 -14.06
CA VAL A 332 14.38 22.12 -13.19
C VAL A 332 13.17 21.80 -14.07
N VAL A 333 12.62 20.61 -13.93
CA VAL A 333 11.48 20.11 -14.71
C VAL A 333 10.31 19.82 -13.80
#